data_97354498636fe78cad30e45e333beab8
#
_entry.id   97354498636fe78cad30e45e333beab8
#
_cell.length_a   1.000
_cell.length_b   1.000
_cell.length_c   1.000
_cell.angle_alpha   90.00
_cell.angle_beta   90.00
_cell.angle_gamma   90.00
#
_symmetry.space_group_name_H-M   'P 1'
#
loop_
_entity.id
_entity.type
_entity.pdbx_description
1 polymer ?
#
loop_
_entity_poly.entity_id
_entity_poly.type
_entity_poly.pdbx_seq_one_letter_code
_entity_poly.pdbx_strand_id
1 'polypeptide(L)'
;MSHGGEGTKMYSTAGTNLKKLCLQNKLKLLDASVRHLGTDINYIVLENLYNEMKDHMDFFFDTPIEKIEILDNGDYRVDTKDNSYDCKKCVISVGRSGSKWMETVCNDLNIPTKSNRVDIGVRVELPAVIFSHLTDELYESKIVYRTEKFEDNVRTFCMNPYGIVVNENTNGIVTVNGHSYESADLRTENTNFCLLYTSDAA
;
A
#
# COMPACT_ATOMS: atom_id res chain seq x y z
N MET A 1 6.36 12.00 12.45
CA MET A 1 7.74 12.13 11.92
C MET A 1 8.80 11.80 12.96
N SER A 2 8.47 11.86 14.24
CA SER A 2 9.35 11.60 15.38
C SER A 2 9.93 10.16 15.51
N HIS A 3 9.55 9.24 14.62
CA HIS A 3 9.96 7.83 14.69
C HIS A 3 10.85 7.39 13.52
N GLY A 4 11.56 8.31 12.89
CA GLY A 4 12.46 8.03 11.77
C GLY A 4 12.00 8.55 10.42
N GLY A 5 10.92 9.33 10.39
CA GLY A 5 10.45 10.02 9.17
C GLY A 5 10.96 11.47 9.04
N GLU A 6 11.88 11.88 9.89
CA GLU A 6 12.51 13.19 9.84
C GLU A 6 13.28 13.35 8.53
N GLY A 7 13.23 14.56 7.96
CA GLY A 7 13.96 14.88 6.73
C GLY A 7 13.33 14.37 5.44
N THR A 8 12.25 13.58 5.48
CA THR A 8 11.56 13.17 4.26
C THR A 8 10.99 14.36 3.50
N LYS A 9 11.35 14.45 2.20
CA LYS A 9 10.85 15.50 1.31
C LYS A 9 9.34 15.35 1.08
N MET A 10 8.61 16.47 1.07
CA MET A 10 7.23 16.50 0.59
C MET A 10 7.23 16.73 -0.91
N TYR A 11 6.59 15.86 -1.65
CA TYR A 11 6.32 16.01 -3.07
C TYR A 11 4.85 16.43 -3.26
N SER A 12 4.60 17.42 -4.10
CA SER A 12 3.25 17.94 -4.30
C SER A 12 3.01 18.32 -5.74
N THR A 13 1.82 18.02 -6.23
CA THR A 13 1.35 18.46 -7.55
C THR A 13 0.87 19.93 -7.55
N ALA A 14 0.85 20.58 -6.40
CA ALA A 14 0.51 22.00 -6.29
C ALA A 14 1.60 22.86 -6.95
N GLY A 15 1.20 23.68 -7.94
CA GLY A 15 2.11 24.60 -8.63
C GLY A 15 2.98 23.98 -9.72
N THR A 16 2.87 22.68 -9.99
CA THR A 16 3.63 22.03 -11.06
C THR A 16 3.10 22.39 -12.46
N ASN A 17 4.03 22.57 -13.40
CA ASN A 17 3.69 22.71 -14.82
C ASN A 17 3.32 21.38 -15.48
N LEU A 18 3.66 20.24 -14.87
CA LEU A 18 3.37 18.91 -15.39
C LEU A 18 1.87 18.66 -15.58
N LYS A 19 1.02 19.27 -14.77
CA LYS A 19 -0.44 19.22 -14.94
C LYS A 19 -0.88 19.78 -16.30
N LYS A 20 -0.33 20.93 -16.70
CA LYS A 20 -0.59 21.53 -18.03
C LYS A 20 -0.06 20.65 -19.15
N LEU A 21 1.15 20.11 -19.00
CA LEU A 21 1.76 19.21 -19.97
C LEU A 21 0.93 17.94 -20.18
N CYS A 22 0.44 17.34 -19.09
CA CYS A 22 -0.46 16.19 -19.15
C CYS A 22 -1.73 16.52 -19.94
N LEU A 23 -2.39 17.63 -19.63
CA LEU A 23 -3.63 18.05 -20.33
C LEU A 23 -3.41 18.29 -21.83
N GLN A 24 -2.28 18.86 -22.23
CA GLN A 24 -1.92 19.07 -23.64
C GLN A 24 -1.74 17.76 -24.41
N ASN A 25 -1.45 16.65 -23.70
CA ASN A 25 -1.26 15.31 -24.26
C ASN A 25 -2.43 14.36 -23.97
N LYS A 26 -3.63 14.87 -23.69
CA LYS A 26 -4.83 14.08 -23.36
C LYS A 26 -4.67 13.20 -22.12
N LEU A 27 -3.77 13.57 -21.23
CA LEU A 27 -3.51 12.90 -19.96
C LEU A 27 -4.05 13.74 -18.80
N LYS A 28 -4.34 13.09 -17.68
CA LYS A 28 -4.77 13.76 -16.45
C LYS A 28 -3.81 13.41 -15.31
N LEU A 29 -3.09 14.39 -14.79
CA LEU A 29 -2.34 14.24 -13.54
C LEU A 29 -3.30 14.38 -12.36
N LEU A 30 -3.34 13.38 -11.47
CA LEU A 30 -4.13 13.44 -10.24
C LEU A 30 -3.42 14.31 -9.20
N ASP A 31 -4.20 15.08 -8.46
CA ASP A 31 -3.67 15.90 -7.37
C ASP A 31 -3.23 15.01 -6.20
N ALA A 32 -2.02 15.25 -5.74
CA ALA A 32 -1.43 14.53 -4.63
C ALA A 32 -0.42 15.39 -3.88
N SER A 33 -0.30 15.12 -2.57
CA SER A 33 0.79 15.58 -1.73
C SER A 33 1.25 14.38 -0.92
N VAL A 34 2.47 13.92 -1.17
CA VAL A 34 2.99 12.68 -0.59
C VAL A 34 4.37 12.89 0.02
N ARG A 35 4.66 12.14 1.06
CA ARG A 35 6.02 11.93 1.55
C ARG A 35 6.40 10.49 1.23
N HIS A 36 7.60 10.30 0.76
CA HIS A 36 8.10 8.97 0.48
C HIS A 36 9.20 8.61 1.47
N LEU A 37 9.14 7.37 1.93
CA LEU A 37 10.13 6.74 2.78
C LEU A 37 10.65 5.50 2.04
N GLY A 38 11.95 5.32 1.95
CA GLY A 38 12.54 4.13 1.33
C GLY A 38 12.13 2.84 2.05
N THR A 39 12.07 1.74 1.33
CA THR A 39 11.73 0.43 1.90
C THR A 39 12.72 0.02 3.01
N ASP A 40 13.97 0.40 2.86
CA ASP A 40 15.05 0.19 3.83
C ASP A 40 14.83 0.93 5.16
N ILE A 41 14.16 2.07 5.14
CA ILE A 41 13.87 2.87 6.35
C ILE A 41 12.63 2.41 7.09
N ASN A 42 11.71 1.71 6.44
CA ASN A 42 10.48 1.22 7.07
C ASN A 42 10.74 0.38 8.33
N TYR A 43 11.79 -0.44 8.30
CA TYR A 43 12.18 -1.26 9.46
C TYR A 43 12.52 -0.38 10.68
N ILE A 44 13.29 0.68 10.49
CA ILE A 44 13.69 1.61 11.55
C ILE A 44 12.47 2.29 12.16
N VAL A 45 11.52 2.72 11.32
CA VAL A 45 10.28 3.35 11.80
C VAL A 45 9.45 2.38 12.63
N LEU A 46 9.30 1.13 12.17
CA LEU A 46 8.55 0.11 12.90
C LEU A 46 9.22 -0.25 14.23
N GLU A 47 10.54 -0.37 14.26
CA GLU A 47 11.30 -0.64 15.49
C GLU A 47 11.15 0.50 16.50
N ASN A 48 11.24 1.75 16.05
CA ASN A 48 11.05 2.91 16.90
C ASN A 48 9.63 2.98 17.47
N LEU A 49 8.61 2.71 16.66
CA LEU A 49 7.23 2.63 17.13
C LEU A 49 7.02 1.51 18.15
N TYR A 50 7.57 0.33 17.89
CA TYR A 50 7.52 -0.78 18.84
C TYR A 50 8.19 -0.41 20.17
N ASN A 51 9.39 0.17 20.12
CA ASN A 51 10.12 0.56 21.31
C ASN A 51 9.40 1.62 22.17
N GLU A 52 8.63 2.52 21.54
CA GLU A 52 7.79 3.48 22.27
C GLU A 52 6.58 2.81 22.92
N MET A 53 5.99 1.82 22.24
CA MET A 53 4.73 1.22 22.70
C MET A 53 4.90 0.04 23.65
N LYS A 54 6.01 -0.69 23.59
CA LYS A 54 6.21 -1.95 24.33
C LYS A 54 6.05 -1.86 25.86
N ASP A 55 6.29 -0.68 26.43
CA ASP A 55 6.15 -0.44 27.86
C ASP A 55 4.72 0.02 28.26
N HIS A 56 3.83 0.19 27.28
CA HIS A 56 2.47 0.70 27.46
C HIS A 56 1.37 -0.27 27.02
N MET A 57 1.74 -1.35 26.34
CA MET A 57 0.80 -2.38 25.89
C MET A 57 1.46 -3.75 25.80
N ASP A 58 0.66 -4.79 25.89
CA ASP A 58 1.11 -6.17 25.69
C ASP A 58 1.15 -6.54 24.21
N PHE A 59 2.25 -7.14 23.77
CA PHE A 59 2.44 -7.65 22.43
C PHE A 59 2.50 -9.17 22.44
N PHE A 60 1.69 -9.81 21.63
CA PHE A 60 1.68 -11.25 21.46
C PHE A 60 2.09 -11.60 20.03
N PHE A 61 3.37 -11.91 19.83
CA PHE A 61 3.90 -12.32 18.54
C PHE A 61 3.62 -13.82 18.31
N ASP A 62 3.59 -14.23 17.04
CA ASP A 62 3.38 -15.63 16.64
C ASP A 62 2.14 -16.27 17.30
N THR A 63 1.13 -15.45 17.56
CA THR A 63 -0.09 -15.84 18.27
C THR A 63 -1.30 -15.67 17.35
N PRO A 64 -1.60 -16.68 16.50
CA PRO A 64 -2.75 -16.64 15.62
C PRO A 64 -4.05 -16.55 16.41
N ILE A 65 -4.95 -15.68 15.97
CA ILE A 65 -6.33 -15.61 16.48
C ILE A 65 -7.14 -16.69 15.77
N GLU A 66 -7.81 -17.53 16.55
CA GLU A 66 -8.67 -18.59 16.04
C GLU A 66 -10.10 -18.12 15.86
N LYS A 67 -10.62 -17.38 16.83
CA LYS A 67 -12.02 -16.95 16.85
C LYS A 67 -12.21 -15.58 17.48
N ILE A 68 -13.24 -14.88 17.05
CA ILE A 68 -13.75 -13.66 17.70
C ILE A 68 -15.24 -13.84 17.91
N GLU A 69 -15.72 -13.58 19.12
CA GLU A 69 -17.12 -13.66 19.50
C GLU A 69 -17.61 -12.35 20.13
N ILE A 70 -18.91 -12.07 19.99
CA ILE A 70 -19.59 -11.02 20.75
C ILE A 70 -20.23 -11.67 21.97
N LEU A 71 -19.90 -11.18 23.15
CA LEU A 71 -20.43 -11.64 24.42
C LEU A 71 -21.83 -11.03 24.70
N ASP A 72 -22.58 -11.62 25.61
CA ASP A 72 -23.93 -11.17 25.97
C ASP A 72 -23.98 -9.70 26.47
N ASN A 73 -22.91 -9.22 27.06
CA ASN A 73 -22.77 -7.84 27.53
C ASN A 73 -22.33 -6.85 26.41
N GLY A 74 -22.14 -7.33 25.20
CA GLY A 74 -21.68 -6.54 24.04
C GLY A 74 -20.17 -6.34 23.92
N ASP A 75 -19.39 -6.91 24.83
CA ASP A 75 -17.94 -6.98 24.73
C ASP A 75 -17.51 -8.06 23.71
N TYR A 76 -16.22 -8.13 23.41
CA TYR A 76 -15.67 -9.12 22.50
C TYR A 76 -14.79 -10.09 23.24
N ARG A 77 -14.83 -11.36 22.84
CA ARG A 77 -13.84 -12.38 23.20
C ARG A 77 -12.98 -12.70 22.00
N VAL A 78 -11.67 -12.71 22.20
CA VAL A 78 -10.66 -13.05 21.20
C VAL A 78 -9.95 -14.30 21.66
N ASP A 79 -10.12 -15.39 20.94
CA ASP A 79 -9.55 -16.70 21.28
C ASP A 79 -8.31 -16.96 20.45
N THR A 80 -7.30 -17.44 21.13
CA THR A 80 -6.07 -18.02 20.56
C THR A 80 -6.05 -19.50 20.91
N LYS A 81 -5.07 -20.25 20.41
CA LYS A 81 -4.91 -21.66 20.75
C LYS A 81 -4.84 -21.93 22.27
N ASP A 82 -4.19 -21.03 23.01
CA ASP A 82 -3.83 -21.28 24.41
C ASP A 82 -4.55 -20.35 25.39
N ASN A 83 -5.13 -19.24 24.93
CA ASN A 83 -5.72 -18.21 25.78
C ASN A 83 -6.95 -17.55 25.14
N SER A 84 -7.78 -16.96 26.00
CA SER A 84 -8.91 -16.11 25.61
C SER A 84 -8.79 -14.74 26.26
N TYR A 85 -9.08 -13.69 25.51
CA TYR A 85 -9.00 -12.30 25.96
C TYR A 85 -10.34 -11.60 25.77
N ASP A 86 -10.89 -11.04 26.83
CA ASP A 86 -12.11 -10.25 26.75
C ASP A 86 -11.77 -8.76 26.62
N CYS A 87 -12.43 -8.05 25.70
CA CYS A 87 -12.16 -6.64 25.44
C CYS A 87 -13.42 -5.87 25.02
N LYS A 88 -13.45 -4.59 25.36
CA LYS A 88 -14.57 -3.70 24.97
C LYS A 88 -14.56 -3.29 23.51
N LYS A 89 -13.39 -3.29 22.88
CA LYS A 89 -13.21 -2.92 21.48
C LYS A 89 -12.16 -3.82 20.86
N CYS A 90 -12.44 -4.32 19.69
CA CYS A 90 -11.52 -5.11 18.88
C CYS A 90 -11.27 -4.42 17.54
N VAL A 91 -10.01 -4.19 17.20
CA VAL A 91 -9.59 -3.65 15.90
C VAL A 91 -8.88 -4.75 15.13
N ILE A 92 -9.42 -5.10 13.95
CA ILE A 92 -8.88 -6.17 13.11
C ILE A 92 -8.16 -5.53 11.91
N SER A 93 -6.86 -5.78 11.78
CA SER A 93 -6.02 -5.21 10.73
C SER A 93 -5.04 -6.26 10.20
N VAL A 94 -5.57 -7.30 9.59
CA VAL A 94 -4.81 -8.53 9.23
C VAL A 94 -4.15 -8.47 7.85
N GLY A 95 -4.34 -7.41 7.09
CA GLY A 95 -3.76 -7.26 5.76
C GLY A 95 -4.24 -8.29 4.73
N ARG A 96 -3.52 -8.38 3.60
CA ARG A 96 -3.90 -9.27 2.48
C ARG A 96 -3.83 -10.75 2.82
N SER A 97 -2.83 -11.17 3.55
CA SER A 97 -2.65 -12.58 3.93
C SER A 97 -3.75 -13.10 4.85
N GLY A 98 -4.35 -12.23 5.66
CA GLY A 98 -5.47 -12.56 6.55
C GLY A 98 -6.86 -12.43 5.93
N SER A 99 -6.98 -12.13 4.63
CA SER A 99 -8.28 -11.85 4.00
C SER A 99 -9.28 -13.01 4.09
N LYS A 100 -8.83 -14.25 3.90
CA LYS A 100 -9.71 -15.43 4.04
C LYS A 100 -10.19 -15.64 5.47
N TRP A 101 -9.32 -15.44 6.44
CA TRP A 101 -9.71 -15.50 7.84
C TRP A 101 -10.69 -14.38 8.20
N MET A 102 -10.46 -13.16 7.68
CA MET A 102 -11.39 -12.03 7.88
C MET A 102 -12.77 -12.31 7.29
N GLU A 103 -12.88 -13.01 6.16
CA GLU A 103 -14.17 -13.45 5.61
C GLU A 103 -14.90 -14.38 6.58
N THR A 104 -14.19 -15.33 7.19
CA THR A 104 -14.77 -16.19 8.24
C THR A 104 -15.27 -15.37 9.43
N VAL A 105 -14.46 -14.43 9.94
CA VAL A 105 -14.88 -13.55 11.05
C VAL A 105 -16.11 -12.74 10.67
N CYS A 106 -16.18 -12.19 9.47
CA CYS A 106 -17.37 -11.44 9.02
C CYS A 106 -18.61 -12.33 8.98
N ASN A 107 -18.50 -13.57 8.51
CA ASN A 107 -19.61 -14.51 8.48
C ASN A 107 -20.07 -14.89 9.89
N ASP A 108 -19.16 -15.20 10.80
CA ASP A 108 -19.45 -15.59 12.18
C ASP A 108 -20.13 -14.46 12.98
N LEU A 109 -19.69 -13.22 12.74
CA LEU A 109 -20.25 -12.03 13.38
C LEU A 109 -21.44 -11.42 12.61
N ASN A 110 -21.93 -12.06 11.54
CA ASN A 110 -23.00 -11.55 10.68
C ASN A 110 -22.73 -10.14 10.12
N ILE A 111 -21.48 -9.83 9.79
CA ILE A 111 -21.09 -8.58 9.16
C ILE A 111 -21.26 -8.73 7.64
N PRO A 112 -22.13 -7.93 7.00
CA PRO A 112 -22.33 -8.05 5.55
C PRO A 112 -21.07 -7.62 4.78
N THR A 113 -20.68 -8.42 3.80
CA THR A 113 -19.57 -8.14 2.89
C THR A 113 -20.06 -7.99 1.46
N LYS A 114 -19.27 -7.30 0.64
CA LYS A 114 -19.49 -7.22 -0.81
C LYS A 114 -18.16 -7.25 -1.53
N SER A 115 -18.17 -7.75 -2.77
CA SER A 115 -17.00 -7.72 -3.63
C SER A 115 -16.54 -6.29 -3.93
N ASN A 116 -15.24 -6.09 -3.94
CA ASN A 116 -14.61 -4.84 -4.36
C ASN A 116 -14.13 -4.93 -5.80
N ARG A 117 -13.89 -3.75 -6.38
CA ARG A 117 -13.18 -3.64 -7.65
C ARG A 117 -11.76 -4.19 -7.53
N VAL A 118 -11.25 -4.74 -8.61
CA VAL A 118 -9.89 -5.27 -8.70
C VAL A 118 -9.09 -4.45 -9.70
N ASP A 119 -7.91 -4.01 -9.29
CA ASP A 119 -6.93 -3.42 -10.20
C ASP A 119 -6.11 -4.55 -10.85
N ILE A 120 -6.12 -4.58 -12.18
CA ILE A 120 -5.29 -5.50 -12.97
C ILE A 120 -4.36 -4.66 -13.83
N GLY A 121 -3.14 -5.12 -14.04
CA GLY A 121 -2.21 -4.39 -14.88
C GLY A 121 -0.88 -5.07 -15.06
N VAL A 122 0.03 -4.31 -15.62
CA VAL A 122 1.42 -4.74 -15.87
C VAL A 122 2.38 -3.84 -15.11
N ARG A 123 3.50 -4.42 -14.68
CA ARG A 123 4.64 -3.65 -14.18
C ARG A 123 5.55 -3.34 -15.34
N VAL A 124 5.88 -2.06 -15.50
CA VAL A 124 6.78 -1.54 -16.52
C VAL A 124 8.07 -1.11 -15.84
N GLU A 125 9.19 -1.47 -16.41
CA GLU A 125 10.52 -1.02 -16.01
C GLU A 125 11.23 -0.40 -17.22
N LEU A 126 11.90 0.73 -17.00
CA LEU A 126 12.61 1.45 -18.03
C LEU A 126 13.75 2.31 -17.43
N PRO A 127 14.72 2.75 -18.24
CA PRO A 127 15.80 3.61 -17.76
C PRO A 127 15.27 4.86 -17.06
N ALA A 128 15.79 5.15 -15.86
CA ALA A 128 15.32 6.25 -15.02
C ALA A 128 15.39 7.61 -15.70
N VAL A 129 16.37 7.82 -16.59
CA VAL A 129 16.54 9.06 -17.33
C VAL A 129 15.32 9.45 -18.17
N ILE A 130 14.51 8.46 -18.61
CA ILE A 130 13.28 8.71 -19.40
C ILE A 130 12.22 9.40 -18.55
N PHE A 131 12.13 9.05 -17.26
CA PHE A 131 11.12 9.56 -16.33
C PHE A 131 11.65 10.58 -15.32
N SER A 132 12.96 10.90 -15.34
CA SER A 132 13.58 11.82 -14.36
C SER A 132 12.87 13.17 -14.27
N HIS A 133 12.41 13.72 -15.38
CA HIS A 133 11.65 14.97 -15.40
C HIS A 133 10.32 14.92 -14.60
N LEU A 134 9.76 13.73 -14.36
CA LEU A 134 8.58 13.52 -13.51
C LEU A 134 9.00 13.16 -12.08
N THR A 135 9.93 12.22 -11.94
CA THR A 135 10.27 11.62 -10.64
C THR A 135 11.11 12.54 -9.76
N ASP A 136 11.93 13.42 -10.33
CA ASP A 136 12.69 14.41 -9.57
C ASP A 136 11.78 15.49 -8.96
N GLU A 137 10.68 15.82 -9.64
CA GLU A 137 9.71 16.81 -9.17
C GLU A 137 8.65 16.18 -8.25
N LEU A 138 8.02 15.06 -8.65
CA LEU A 138 6.85 14.50 -7.99
C LEU A 138 7.09 13.15 -7.31
N TYR A 139 8.25 12.52 -7.51
CA TYR A 139 8.58 11.16 -7.10
C TYR A 139 7.63 10.12 -7.70
N GLU A 140 6.36 10.12 -7.31
CA GLU A 140 5.28 9.27 -7.83
C GLU A 140 4.22 10.13 -8.52
N SER A 141 4.13 9.99 -9.85
CA SER A 141 3.12 10.68 -10.64
C SER A 141 1.96 9.74 -10.93
N LYS A 142 0.75 10.09 -10.47
CA LYS A 142 -0.48 9.37 -10.79
C LYS A 142 -1.12 9.97 -12.03
N ILE A 143 -0.77 9.43 -13.19
CA ILE A 143 -1.24 9.90 -14.50
C ILE A 143 -2.32 8.96 -15.00
N VAL A 144 -3.46 9.51 -15.40
CA VAL A 144 -4.58 8.77 -15.97
C VAL A 144 -4.66 9.06 -17.47
N TYR A 145 -4.80 7.99 -18.25
CA TYR A 145 -5.13 8.02 -19.66
C TYR A 145 -6.46 7.32 -19.89
N ARG A 146 -7.38 7.98 -20.61
CA ARG A 146 -8.62 7.35 -21.08
C ARG A 146 -8.40 6.80 -22.47
N THR A 147 -8.57 5.47 -22.64
CA THR A 147 -8.37 4.80 -23.93
C THR A 147 -9.43 5.25 -24.93
N GLU A 148 -9.02 5.44 -26.19
CA GLU A 148 -9.95 5.94 -27.24
C GLU A 148 -10.97 4.87 -27.67
N LYS A 149 -10.57 3.60 -27.66
CA LYS A 149 -11.40 2.50 -28.18
C LYS A 149 -12.44 1.99 -27.18
N PHE A 150 -12.04 1.84 -25.92
CA PHE A 150 -12.89 1.23 -24.89
C PHE A 150 -13.32 2.22 -23.81
N GLU A 151 -12.81 3.45 -23.88
CA GLU A 151 -13.06 4.52 -22.90
C GLU A 151 -12.66 4.18 -21.46
N ASP A 152 -11.83 3.15 -21.27
CA ASP A 152 -11.33 2.73 -19.98
C ASP A 152 -10.26 3.69 -19.46
N ASN A 153 -10.19 3.80 -18.14
CA ASN A 153 -9.15 4.56 -17.47
C ASN A 153 -7.98 3.65 -17.12
N VAL A 154 -6.81 3.92 -17.70
CA VAL A 154 -5.54 3.32 -17.32
C VAL A 154 -4.74 4.34 -16.55
N ARG A 155 -4.12 3.94 -15.44
CA ARG A 155 -3.34 4.86 -14.61
C ARG A 155 -1.96 4.32 -14.24
N THR A 156 -1.00 5.21 -14.11
CA THR A 156 0.26 4.88 -13.43
C THR A 156 0.01 4.71 -11.94
N PHE A 157 0.73 3.78 -11.33
CA PHE A 157 0.62 3.51 -9.90
C PHE A 157 1.92 2.94 -9.35
N CYS A 158 2.20 3.18 -8.06
CA CYS A 158 3.34 2.63 -7.34
C CYS A 158 4.64 2.82 -8.13
N MET A 159 4.94 4.08 -8.46
CA MET A 159 6.18 4.44 -9.17
C MET A 159 7.37 4.41 -8.20
N ASN A 160 8.43 3.75 -8.63
CA ASN A 160 9.64 3.56 -7.85
C ASN A 160 10.84 4.07 -8.66
N PRO A 161 11.22 5.33 -8.48
CA PRO A 161 12.41 5.89 -9.10
C PRO A 161 13.66 5.16 -8.59
N TYR A 162 14.54 4.81 -9.50
CA TYR A 162 15.79 4.08 -9.21
C TYR A 162 15.59 2.80 -8.41
N GLY A 163 14.40 2.17 -8.54
CA GLY A 163 13.99 1.02 -7.76
C GLY A 163 14.13 -0.30 -8.49
N ILE A 164 13.84 -1.38 -7.78
CA ILE A 164 13.85 -2.76 -8.31
C ILE A 164 12.44 -3.30 -8.46
N VAL A 165 12.26 -4.23 -9.40
CA VAL A 165 11.06 -5.06 -9.51
C VAL A 165 11.25 -6.32 -8.69
N VAL A 166 10.25 -6.68 -7.87
CA VAL A 166 10.28 -7.85 -7.00
C VAL A 166 9.04 -8.72 -7.22
N ASN A 167 9.19 -10.02 -7.02
CA ASN A 167 8.07 -10.96 -6.98
C ASN A 167 7.51 -11.06 -5.57
N GLU A 168 6.18 -11.03 -5.46
CA GLU A 168 5.45 -11.29 -4.22
C GLU A 168 4.56 -12.52 -4.43
N ASN A 169 4.60 -13.44 -3.46
CA ASN A 169 3.70 -14.59 -3.43
C ASN A 169 2.75 -14.45 -2.25
N THR A 170 1.46 -14.33 -2.54
CA THR A 170 0.42 -14.30 -1.50
C THR A 170 -0.56 -15.44 -1.77
N ASN A 171 -0.55 -16.43 -0.89
CA ASN A 171 -1.44 -17.61 -0.97
C ASN A 171 -1.36 -18.34 -2.33
N GLY A 172 -0.16 -18.46 -2.91
CA GLY A 172 0.07 -19.11 -4.20
C GLY A 172 -0.15 -18.24 -5.43
N ILE A 173 -0.63 -17.00 -5.25
CA ILE A 173 -0.74 -16.03 -6.34
C ILE A 173 0.55 -15.22 -6.40
N VAL A 174 1.28 -15.35 -7.50
CA VAL A 174 2.50 -14.58 -7.74
C VAL A 174 2.14 -13.29 -8.47
N THR A 175 2.54 -12.17 -7.89
CA THR A 175 2.41 -10.84 -8.45
C THR A 175 3.77 -10.14 -8.49
N VAL A 176 3.88 -9.06 -9.23
CA VAL A 176 5.08 -8.21 -9.27
C VAL A 176 4.83 -6.89 -8.56
N ASN A 177 5.79 -6.48 -7.74
CA ASN A 177 5.78 -5.21 -7.06
C ASN A 177 7.09 -4.45 -7.34
N GLY A 178 7.25 -3.26 -6.79
CA GLY A 178 8.48 -2.48 -6.89
C GLY A 178 8.87 -1.90 -5.55
N HIS A 179 10.17 -1.84 -5.32
CA HIS A 179 10.74 -1.21 -4.15
C HIS A 179 11.70 -0.11 -4.57
N SER A 180 11.74 0.98 -3.83
CA SER A 180 12.73 2.01 -3.93
C SER A 180 13.41 2.19 -2.57
N TYR A 181 14.64 2.66 -2.61
CA TYR A 181 15.50 2.73 -1.44
C TYR A 181 16.00 4.16 -1.23
N GLU A 182 16.12 4.55 0.04
CA GLU A 182 16.75 5.82 0.41
C GLU A 182 18.26 5.73 0.22
N SER A 183 18.88 4.61 0.55
CA SER A 183 20.30 4.36 0.35
C SER A 183 20.65 4.36 -1.14
N ALA A 184 21.62 5.20 -1.53
CA ALA A 184 22.10 5.30 -2.92
C ALA A 184 22.72 3.98 -3.42
N ASP A 185 23.34 3.21 -2.55
CA ASP A 185 24.01 1.94 -2.89
C ASP A 185 23.02 0.83 -3.29
N LEU A 186 21.74 0.98 -2.94
CA LEU A 186 20.68 0.04 -3.27
C LEU A 186 19.87 0.47 -4.51
N ARG A 187 20.16 1.65 -5.06
CA ARG A 187 19.47 2.19 -6.22
C ARG A 187 19.95 1.54 -7.51
N THR A 188 19.01 1.38 -8.46
CA THR A 188 19.29 0.93 -9.82
C THR A 188 19.31 2.12 -10.79
N GLU A 189 19.63 1.85 -12.05
CA GLU A 189 19.52 2.84 -13.13
C GLU A 189 18.11 2.90 -13.75
N ASN A 190 17.14 2.16 -13.20
CA ASN A 190 15.79 2.03 -13.72
C ASN A 190 14.75 2.66 -12.82
N THR A 191 13.67 3.13 -13.43
CA THR A 191 12.41 3.46 -12.78
C THR A 191 11.37 2.42 -13.17
N ASN A 192 10.58 1.95 -12.23
CA ASN A 192 9.48 1.03 -12.50
C ASN A 192 8.16 1.53 -11.91
N PHE A 193 7.05 1.14 -12.54
CA PHE A 193 5.69 1.51 -12.12
C PHE A 193 4.67 0.53 -12.68
N CYS A 194 3.48 0.49 -12.10
CA CYS A 194 2.35 -0.24 -12.69
C CYS A 194 1.57 0.65 -13.65
N LEU A 195 1.08 0.05 -14.73
CA LEU A 195 -0.06 0.55 -15.50
C LEU A 195 -1.27 -0.28 -15.08
N LEU A 196 -2.18 0.34 -14.33
CA LEU A 196 -3.34 -0.33 -13.77
C LEU A 196 -4.61 0.06 -14.52
N TYR A 197 -5.42 -0.94 -14.76
CA TYR A 197 -6.80 -0.86 -15.19
C TYR A 197 -7.68 -1.34 -14.04
N THR A 198 -8.65 -0.52 -13.64
CA THR A 198 -9.62 -0.91 -12.60
C THR A 198 -10.82 -1.56 -13.27
N SER A 199 -10.97 -2.88 -13.10
CA SER A 199 -12.14 -3.58 -13.61
C SER A 199 -13.35 -3.37 -12.69
N ASP A 200 -14.52 -3.19 -13.28
CA ASP A 200 -15.79 -3.37 -12.60
C ASP A 200 -16.09 -4.87 -12.52
N ALA A 201 -15.29 -5.60 -11.74
CA ALA A 201 -15.57 -7.01 -11.49
C ALA A 201 -16.93 -7.09 -10.79
N ALA A 202 -17.93 -7.52 -11.53
CA ALA A 202 -19.25 -7.82 -11.03
C ALA A 202 -19.25 -9.16 -10.28
#